data_a1d2c591559ebbab32c243da2e8943fd
#
_entry.id   a1d2c591559ebbab32c243da2e8943fd
#
_cell.length_a   1.000
_cell.length_b   1.000
_cell.length_c   1.000
_cell.angle_alpha   90.00
_cell.angle_beta   90.00
_cell.angle_gamma   90.00
#
_symmetry.space_group_name_H-M   'P 1'
#
loop_
_entity.id
_entity.type
_entity.pdbx_description
1 polymer ?
#
loop_
_entity_poly.entity_id
_entity_poly.type
_entity_poly.pdbx_seq_one_letter_code
_entity_poly.pdbx_strand_id
1 'polypeptide(L)'
;MLTATKSIPEHYLQMTQEELKNHIQSIKDTLGDRLFMPTHHYQKDEVVQFADITGDSLELARICKANTQAEYFVFNGVHFMAETADILTDDHQDIYLPDLSAGCSMADMANIQQALHSYDVLTQHYHLDILPLTYVNSTAAIKKFVGEHGGSCVTSGNAKSVVKWALQQGKTILFLPDQHLGRNTAYDLGVPLEHMAVWDPIKKQLDYDGRHDQLRIVLWKGHCSVHEKFHKAHIEICLLYTSDAADDSLRV
;
A
#
# COMPACT_ATOMS: atom_id res chain seq x y z
N MET A 1 8.67 18.04 -4.14
CA MET A 1 7.94 19.01 -3.27
C MET A 1 6.47 18.95 -3.65
N LEU A 2 5.61 18.33 -2.85
CA LEU A 2 4.18 18.26 -3.12
C LEU A 2 3.61 19.68 -3.02
N THR A 3 3.22 20.25 -4.14
CA THR A 3 2.55 21.55 -4.18
C THR A 3 1.13 21.39 -3.67
N ALA A 4 0.73 22.26 -2.73
CA ALA A 4 -0.61 22.29 -2.19
C ALA A 4 -1.67 22.25 -3.30
N THR A 5 -2.74 21.50 -3.07
CA THR A 5 -3.92 21.42 -3.93
C THR A 5 -4.40 22.81 -4.27
N LYS A 6 -4.22 23.26 -5.50
CA LYS A 6 -4.92 24.44 -5.99
C LYS A 6 -6.41 24.09 -6.01
N SER A 7 -7.26 25.01 -5.56
CA SER A 7 -8.71 24.85 -5.71
C SER A 7 -9.04 24.50 -7.15
N ILE A 8 -9.97 23.55 -7.34
CA ILE A 8 -10.47 23.21 -8.68
C ILE A 8 -10.96 24.52 -9.35
N PRO A 9 -10.49 24.83 -10.56
CA PRO A 9 -10.94 26.03 -11.26
C PRO A 9 -12.47 26.05 -11.41
N GLU A 10 -13.08 27.19 -11.16
CA GLU A 10 -14.54 27.35 -11.08
C GLU A 10 -15.27 26.85 -12.34
N HIS A 11 -14.69 27.01 -13.51
CA HIS A 11 -15.29 26.54 -14.76
C HIS A 11 -15.51 25.03 -14.80
N TYR A 12 -14.64 24.21 -14.15
CA TYR A 12 -14.86 22.77 -14.05
C TYR A 12 -15.99 22.42 -13.09
N LEU A 13 -16.20 23.21 -12.03
CA LEU A 13 -17.29 22.98 -11.07
C LEU A 13 -18.68 23.25 -11.68
N GLN A 14 -18.74 24.00 -12.78
CA GLN A 14 -19.98 24.32 -13.51
C GLN A 14 -20.27 23.33 -14.65
N MET A 15 -19.32 22.47 -15.01
CA MET A 15 -19.49 21.46 -16.05
C MET A 15 -20.38 20.31 -15.59
N THR A 16 -21.20 19.79 -16.49
CA THR A 16 -21.90 18.53 -16.32
C THR A 16 -20.91 17.36 -16.38
N GLN A 17 -21.33 16.21 -15.89
CA GLN A 17 -20.50 14.98 -15.99
C GLN A 17 -20.13 14.64 -17.43
N GLU A 18 -21.04 14.83 -18.38
CA GLU A 18 -20.80 14.56 -19.80
C GLU A 18 -19.79 15.54 -20.41
N GLU A 19 -19.87 16.81 -20.05
CA GLU A 19 -18.88 17.82 -20.48
C GLU A 19 -17.50 17.51 -19.92
N LEU A 20 -17.39 17.14 -18.64
CA LEU A 20 -16.12 16.71 -18.02
C LEU A 20 -15.56 15.48 -18.72
N LYS A 21 -16.40 14.48 -18.99
CA LYS A 21 -16.01 13.26 -19.70
C LYS A 21 -15.44 13.55 -21.09
N ASN A 22 -16.15 14.37 -21.88
CA ASN A 22 -15.71 14.76 -23.22
C ASN A 22 -14.43 15.58 -23.16
N HIS A 23 -14.24 16.41 -22.12
CA HIS A 23 -13.03 17.20 -21.95
C HIS A 23 -11.82 16.31 -21.62
N ILE A 24 -11.97 15.37 -20.70
CA ILE A 24 -10.92 14.38 -20.36
C ILE A 24 -10.54 13.58 -21.62
N GLN A 25 -11.52 13.07 -22.37
CA GLN A 25 -11.25 12.30 -23.58
C GLN A 25 -10.51 13.14 -24.64
N SER A 26 -10.90 14.38 -24.85
CA SER A 26 -10.21 15.30 -25.75
C SER A 26 -8.75 15.55 -25.37
N ILE A 27 -8.46 15.65 -24.06
CA ILE A 27 -7.08 15.77 -23.57
C ILE A 27 -6.30 14.49 -23.83
N LYS A 28 -6.89 13.32 -23.55
CA LYS A 28 -6.26 12.02 -23.84
C LYS A 28 -5.93 11.88 -25.33
N ASP A 29 -6.87 12.22 -26.20
CA ASP A 29 -6.68 12.16 -27.65
C ASP A 29 -5.57 13.13 -28.13
N THR A 30 -5.46 14.30 -27.50
CA THR A 30 -4.44 15.31 -27.84
C THR A 30 -3.04 14.90 -27.40
N LEU A 31 -2.90 14.31 -26.20
CA LEU A 31 -1.61 13.89 -25.65
C LEU A 31 -1.18 12.52 -26.17
N GLY A 32 -2.13 11.65 -26.53
CA GLY A 32 -1.84 10.31 -27.06
C GLY A 32 -0.95 9.53 -26.10
N ASP A 33 0.07 8.86 -26.64
CA ASP A 33 0.99 7.99 -25.87
C ASP A 33 1.82 8.73 -24.80
N ARG A 34 1.82 10.08 -24.82
CA ARG A 34 2.48 10.89 -23.80
C ARG A 34 1.75 10.90 -22.45
N LEU A 35 0.45 10.58 -22.44
CA LEU A 35 -0.37 10.50 -21.24
C LEU A 35 -0.73 9.04 -20.97
N PHE A 36 -0.54 8.60 -19.73
CA PHE A 36 -0.95 7.29 -19.27
C PHE A 36 -1.71 7.41 -17.94
N MET A 37 -2.86 6.74 -17.83
CA MET A 37 -3.76 6.82 -16.67
C MET A 37 -3.87 5.46 -15.95
N PRO A 38 -2.86 5.07 -15.14
CA PRO A 38 -2.94 3.88 -14.30
C PRO A 38 -4.01 4.10 -13.23
N THR A 39 -4.94 3.16 -13.11
CA THR A 39 -6.11 3.30 -12.24
C THR A 39 -6.25 2.09 -11.33
N HIS A 40 -6.31 2.32 -10.02
CA HIS A 40 -6.54 1.22 -9.07
C HIS A 40 -7.94 0.65 -9.23
N HIS A 41 -8.07 -0.66 -9.21
CA HIS A 41 -9.31 -1.39 -9.51
C HIS A 41 -10.50 -1.06 -8.57
N TYR A 42 -10.27 -0.43 -7.42
CA TYR A 42 -11.36 -0.02 -6.53
C TYR A 42 -11.96 1.36 -6.87
N GLN A 43 -11.42 2.07 -7.86
CA GLN A 43 -11.97 3.36 -8.25
C GLN A 43 -13.40 3.22 -8.80
N LYS A 44 -14.16 4.32 -8.72
CA LYS A 44 -15.53 4.38 -9.28
C LYS A 44 -15.51 4.24 -10.79
N ASP A 45 -16.58 3.70 -11.36
CA ASP A 45 -16.72 3.48 -12.79
C ASP A 45 -16.52 4.77 -13.61
N GLU A 46 -16.96 5.93 -13.04
CA GLU A 46 -16.77 7.24 -13.66
C GLU A 46 -15.28 7.64 -13.81
N VAL A 47 -14.38 7.05 -13.03
CA VAL A 47 -12.93 7.23 -13.13
C VAL A 47 -12.30 6.11 -13.96
N VAL A 48 -12.69 4.86 -13.69
CA VAL A 48 -12.15 3.67 -14.37
C VAL A 48 -12.35 3.71 -15.88
N GLN A 49 -13.43 4.33 -16.37
CA GLN A 49 -13.68 4.47 -17.81
C GLN A 49 -12.55 5.17 -18.59
N PHE A 50 -11.69 5.94 -17.92
CA PHE A 50 -10.54 6.63 -18.53
C PHE A 50 -9.22 5.88 -18.34
N ALA A 51 -9.23 4.77 -17.62
CA ALA A 51 -8.02 3.99 -17.36
C ALA A 51 -7.39 3.44 -18.64
N ASP A 52 -6.08 3.54 -18.76
CA ASP A 52 -5.32 2.80 -19.76
C ASP A 52 -5.02 1.38 -19.27
N ILE A 53 -4.92 1.23 -17.95
CA ILE A 53 -4.79 -0.06 -17.25
C ILE A 53 -5.43 0.00 -15.86
N THR A 54 -5.97 -1.11 -15.40
CA THR A 54 -6.42 -1.30 -14.02
C THR A 54 -5.60 -2.40 -13.34
N GLY A 55 -5.32 -2.25 -12.05
CA GLY A 55 -4.52 -3.25 -11.31
C GLY A 55 -4.39 -2.93 -9.82
N ASP A 56 -3.51 -3.65 -9.15
CA ASP A 56 -3.12 -3.39 -7.76
C ASP A 56 -2.00 -2.33 -7.64
N SER A 57 -1.71 -1.93 -6.40
CA SER A 57 -0.78 -0.83 -6.11
C SER A 57 0.63 -1.03 -6.67
N LEU A 58 1.23 -2.22 -6.48
CA LEU A 58 2.59 -2.50 -6.90
C LEU A 58 2.67 -2.84 -8.38
N GLU A 59 1.67 -3.54 -8.89
CA GLU A 59 1.55 -3.88 -10.31
C GLU A 59 1.48 -2.60 -11.15
N LEU A 60 0.60 -1.66 -10.78
CA LEU A 60 0.48 -0.38 -11.48
C LEU A 60 1.78 0.42 -11.47
N ALA A 61 2.49 0.48 -10.34
CA ALA A 61 3.77 1.17 -10.26
C ALA A 61 4.84 0.51 -11.16
N ARG A 62 4.85 -0.81 -11.28
CA ARG A 62 5.73 -1.54 -12.21
C ARG A 62 5.37 -1.32 -13.67
N ILE A 63 4.09 -1.20 -13.97
CA ILE A 63 3.62 -0.88 -15.32
C ILE A 63 4.03 0.55 -15.68
N CYS A 64 3.91 1.52 -14.78
CA CYS A 64 4.41 2.87 -14.99
C CYS A 64 5.91 2.86 -15.32
N LYS A 65 6.73 2.14 -14.54
CA LYS A 65 8.16 1.97 -14.81
C LYS A 65 8.45 1.38 -16.18
N ALA A 66 7.64 0.41 -16.62
CA ALA A 66 7.84 -0.25 -17.91
C ALA A 66 7.40 0.63 -19.10
N ASN A 67 6.55 1.63 -18.87
CA ASN A 67 6.11 2.58 -19.89
C ASN A 67 7.08 3.74 -20.01
N THR A 68 8.06 3.61 -20.90
CA THR A 68 9.08 4.62 -21.16
C THR A 68 8.67 5.71 -22.15
N GLN A 69 7.47 5.63 -22.73
CA GLN A 69 6.97 6.58 -23.73
C GLN A 69 6.14 7.69 -23.11
N ALA A 70 5.40 7.39 -22.03
CA ALA A 70 4.60 8.38 -21.34
C ALA A 70 5.49 9.40 -20.61
N GLU A 71 5.15 10.67 -20.77
CA GLU A 71 5.74 11.78 -20.04
C GLU A 71 4.92 12.11 -18.78
N TYR A 72 3.60 11.89 -18.86
CA TYR A 72 2.63 12.26 -17.83
C TYR A 72 1.83 11.03 -17.39
N PHE A 73 1.88 10.73 -16.10
CA PHE A 73 1.06 9.70 -15.49
C PHE A 73 0.01 10.35 -14.59
N VAL A 74 -1.27 10.17 -14.88
CA VAL A 74 -2.34 10.55 -13.96
C VAL A 74 -2.74 9.30 -13.16
N PHE A 75 -2.18 9.18 -11.96
CA PHE A 75 -2.36 8.00 -11.12
C PHE A 75 -3.68 8.08 -10.35
N ASN A 76 -4.69 7.34 -10.77
CA ASN A 76 -5.99 7.28 -10.11
C ASN A 76 -5.95 6.25 -8.97
N GLY A 77 -5.48 6.69 -7.82
CA GLY A 77 -5.29 5.88 -6.62
C GLY A 77 -5.16 6.76 -5.39
N VAL A 78 -4.39 6.29 -4.41
CA VAL A 78 -4.06 7.03 -3.20
C VAL A 78 -2.57 7.38 -3.16
N HIS A 79 -2.21 8.30 -2.26
CA HIS A 79 -0.91 8.95 -2.19
C HIS A 79 0.29 7.98 -2.23
N PHE A 80 0.31 6.95 -1.38
CA PHE A 80 1.45 6.01 -1.33
C PHE A 80 1.64 5.21 -2.64
N MET A 81 0.58 5.04 -3.44
CA MET A 81 0.66 4.36 -4.74
C MET A 81 1.35 5.26 -5.77
N ALA A 82 0.93 6.53 -5.83
CA ALA A 82 1.56 7.53 -6.70
C ALA A 82 3.03 7.74 -6.32
N GLU A 83 3.37 7.85 -5.01
CA GLU A 83 4.77 7.89 -4.55
C GLU A 83 5.57 6.66 -5.00
N THR A 84 4.96 5.46 -4.97
CA THR A 84 5.64 4.24 -5.39
C THR A 84 5.92 4.25 -6.89
N ALA A 85 4.98 4.75 -7.70
CA ALA A 85 5.19 4.94 -9.13
C ALA A 85 6.30 5.96 -9.41
N ASP A 86 6.28 7.11 -8.73
CA ASP A 86 7.26 8.19 -8.85
C ASP A 86 8.70 7.72 -8.51
N ILE A 87 8.85 6.90 -7.46
CA ILE A 87 10.15 6.30 -7.11
C ILE A 87 10.70 5.36 -8.20
N LEU A 88 9.81 4.71 -8.96
CA LEU A 88 10.21 3.69 -9.93
C LEU A 88 10.36 4.22 -11.34
N THR A 89 9.70 5.31 -11.71
CA THR A 89 9.77 5.95 -13.03
C THR A 89 11.03 6.78 -13.21
N ASP A 90 11.30 7.22 -14.44
CA ASP A 90 12.48 8.00 -14.78
C ASP A 90 12.26 9.50 -14.48
N ASP A 91 13.36 10.26 -14.26
CA ASP A 91 13.34 11.69 -13.87
C ASP A 91 12.61 12.62 -14.85
N HIS A 92 12.39 12.20 -16.10
CA HIS A 92 11.67 12.98 -17.11
C HIS A 92 10.16 12.68 -17.14
N GLN A 93 9.68 11.79 -16.30
CA GLN A 93 8.29 11.34 -16.20
C GLN A 93 7.63 11.95 -14.97
N ASP A 94 6.51 12.61 -15.15
CA ASP A 94 5.77 13.28 -14.08
C ASP A 94 4.59 12.43 -13.61
N ILE A 95 4.50 12.18 -12.31
CA ILE A 95 3.37 11.49 -11.69
C ILE A 95 2.42 12.50 -11.05
N TYR A 96 1.19 12.54 -11.52
CA TYR A 96 0.13 13.39 -11.00
C TYR A 96 -0.89 12.57 -10.21
N LEU A 97 -1.16 12.97 -8.99
CA LEU A 97 -2.26 12.47 -8.17
C LEU A 97 -3.39 13.49 -8.21
N PRO A 98 -4.59 13.15 -8.72
CA PRO A 98 -5.69 14.11 -8.86
C PRO A 98 -6.12 14.77 -7.55
N ASP A 99 -6.07 14.03 -6.45
CA ASP A 99 -6.34 14.53 -5.10
C ASP A 99 -5.20 14.13 -4.16
N LEU A 100 -4.37 15.11 -3.77
CA LEU A 100 -3.26 14.89 -2.84
C LEU A 100 -3.70 14.51 -1.43
N SER A 101 -4.96 14.73 -1.07
CA SER A 101 -5.56 14.31 0.20
C SER A 101 -6.05 12.86 0.18
N ALA A 102 -6.09 12.23 -1.00
CA ALA A 102 -6.46 10.83 -1.13
C ALA A 102 -5.42 9.93 -0.42
N GLY A 103 -5.69 9.59 0.83
CA GLY A 103 -4.81 8.84 1.73
C GLY A 103 -5.26 7.41 1.97
N CYS A 104 -4.44 6.67 2.70
CA CYS A 104 -4.74 5.34 3.21
C CYS A 104 -4.49 5.34 4.72
N SER A 105 -5.55 5.14 5.53
CA SER A 105 -5.45 5.18 6.99
C SER A 105 -4.41 4.19 7.54
N MET A 106 -4.21 3.04 6.89
CA MET A 106 -3.18 2.09 7.28
C MET A 106 -1.76 2.61 6.97
N ALA A 107 -1.56 3.25 5.82
CA ALA A 107 -0.26 3.82 5.46
C ALA A 107 0.16 4.93 6.44
N ASP A 108 -0.81 5.66 7.00
CA ASP A 108 -0.60 6.75 7.94
C ASP A 108 -0.39 6.29 9.39
N MET A 109 -0.57 4.98 9.67
CA MET A 109 -0.36 4.41 11.02
C MET A 109 1.11 4.40 11.47
N ALA A 110 2.06 4.49 10.53
CA ALA A 110 3.49 4.59 10.82
C ALA A 110 4.10 5.79 10.12
N ASN A 111 4.48 6.82 10.89
CA ASN A 111 5.28 7.91 10.38
C ASN A 111 6.78 7.66 10.61
N ILE A 112 7.63 8.38 9.88
CA ILE A 112 9.08 8.16 9.91
C ILE A 112 9.71 8.44 11.27
N GLN A 113 9.26 9.45 12.02
CA GLN A 113 9.80 9.79 13.35
C GLN A 113 9.48 8.67 14.34
N GLN A 114 8.27 8.11 14.29
CA GLN A 114 7.89 6.98 15.12
C GLN A 114 8.68 5.72 14.75
N ALA A 115 8.90 5.46 13.45
CA ALA A 115 9.67 4.30 12.99
C ALA A 115 11.13 4.38 13.44
N LEU A 116 11.79 5.52 13.26
CA LEU A 116 13.16 5.77 13.73
C LEU A 116 13.25 5.58 15.25
N HIS A 117 12.34 6.21 16.02
CA HIS A 117 12.32 6.04 17.46
C HIS A 117 12.13 4.59 17.90
N SER A 118 11.21 3.85 17.26
CA SER A 118 10.99 2.44 17.57
C SER A 118 12.25 1.60 17.30
N TYR A 119 12.91 1.86 16.18
CA TYR A 119 14.14 1.17 15.80
C TYR A 119 15.25 1.43 16.83
N ASP A 120 15.44 2.68 17.24
CA ASP A 120 16.43 3.05 18.26
C ASP A 120 16.13 2.37 19.59
N VAL A 121 14.89 2.37 20.07
CA VAL A 121 14.53 1.71 21.32
C VAL A 121 14.72 0.19 21.23
N LEU A 122 14.28 -0.44 20.13
CA LEU A 122 14.40 -1.89 19.95
C LEU A 122 15.88 -2.32 19.88
N THR A 123 16.74 -1.54 19.23
CA THR A 123 18.15 -1.85 19.08
C THR A 123 18.98 -1.47 20.31
N GLN A 124 18.77 -0.28 20.88
CA GLN A 124 19.63 0.24 21.97
C GLN A 124 19.17 -0.20 23.36
N HIS A 125 17.85 -0.22 23.60
CA HIS A 125 17.32 -0.55 24.92
C HIS A 125 17.04 -2.06 25.07
N TYR A 126 16.44 -2.68 24.05
CA TYR A 126 16.14 -4.13 24.07
C TYR A 126 17.26 -4.99 23.48
N HIS A 127 18.31 -4.39 22.91
CA HIS A 127 19.47 -5.05 22.31
C HIS A 127 19.10 -6.07 21.24
N LEU A 128 18.06 -5.78 20.44
CA LEU A 128 17.59 -6.62 19.35
C LEU A 128 18.35 -6.26 18.06
N ASP A 129 18.75 -7.26 17.28
CA ASP A 129 19.22 -7.05 15.90
C ASP A 129 17.99 -7.02 14.97
N ILE A 130 17.61 -5.82 14.53
CA ILE A 130 16.34 -5.56 13.84
C ILE A 130 16.52 -5.56 12.33
N LEU A 131 15.64 -6.28 11.63
CA LEU A 131 15.41 -6.20 10.19
C LEU A 131 14.01 -5.63 9.92
N PRO A 132 13.87 -4.38 9.45
CA PRO A 132 12.55 -3.82 9.21
C PRO A 132 11.95 -4.34 7.90
N LEU A 133 10.66 -4.63 7.91
CA LEU A 133 9.84 -4.89 6.73
C LEU A 133 8.67 -3.91 6.73
N THR A 134 8.24 -3.47 5.54
CA THR A 134 7.04 -2.64 5.44
C THR A 134 6.07 -3.16 4.40
N TYR A 135 4.80 -3.13 4.72
CA TYR A 135 3.76 -3.35 3.73
C TYR A 135 3.78 -2.20 2.70
N VAL A 136 3.46 -2.50 1.45
CA VAL A 136 3.46 -1.51 0.36
C VAL A 136 2.61 -0.29 0.67
N ASN A 137 1.56 -0.45 1.49
CA ASN A 137 0.74 0.62 2.03
C ASN A 137 1.51 1.36 3.15
N SER A 138 2.51 2.10 2.75
CA SER A 138 3.37 2.93 3.61
C SER A 138 3.93 4.10 2.79
N THR A 139 4.34 5.17 3.45
CA THR A 139 4.94 6.34 2.78
C THR A 139 6.30 6.04 2.19
N ALA A 140 6.74 6.84 1.21
CA ALA A 140 8.09 6.78 0.65
C ALA A 140 9.18 6.88 1.72
N ALA A 141 8.97 7.72 2.74
CA ALA A 141 9.89 7.87 3.87
C ALA A 141 10.09 6.57 4.67
N ILE A 142 9.01 5.81 4.90
CA ILE A 142 9.08 4.49 5.56
C ILE A 142 9.77 3.48 4.65
N LYS A 143 9.47 3.46 3.35
CA LYS A 143 10.14 2.58 2.38
C LYS A 143 11.65 2.84 2.32
N LYS A 144 12.05 4.13 2.32
CA LYS A 144 13.46 4.54 2.39
C LYS A 144 14.12 4.01 3.65
N PHE A 145 13.52 4.27 4.83
CA PHE A 145 14.02 3.77 6.12
C PHE A 145 14.24 2.26 6.10
N VAL A 146 13.26 1.51 5.60
CA VAL A 146 13.35 0.04 5.51
C VAL A 146 14.50 -0.39 4.59
N GLY A 147 14.64 0.24 3.42
CA GLY A 147 15.71 -0.06 2.48
C GLY A 147 17.11 0.25 3.04
N GLU A 148 17.28 1.39 3.72
CA GLU A 148 18.55 1.79 4.36
C GLU A 148 19.00 0.83 5.47
N HIS A 149 18.07 0.08 6.06
CA HIS A 149 18.35 -0.93 7.10
C HIS A 149 18.33 -2.37 6.56
N GLY A 150 18.46 -2.53 5.23
CA GLY A 150 18.56 -3.83 4.59
C GLY A 150 17.26 -4.64 4.53
N GLY A 151 16.14 -3.99 4.80
CA GLY A 151 14.82 -4.59 4.76
C GLY A 151 14.18 -4.63 3.38
N SER A 152 12.89 -4.92 3.32
CA SER A 152 12.16 -5.05 2.06
C SER A 152 10.69 -4.62 2.17
N CYS A 153 10.10 -4.30 1.02
CA CYS A 153 8.69 -4.02 0.86
C CYS A 153 7.88 -5.30 0.64
N VAL A 154 6.72 -5.39 1.28
CA VAL A 154 5.84 -6.57 1.29
C VAL A 154 4.49 -6.21 0.68
N THR A 155 3.92 -7.12 -0.10
CA THR A 155 2.50 -7.10 -0.48
C THR A 155 1.81 -8.33 0.10
N SER A 156 0.47 -8.38 0.10
CA SER A 156 -0.26 -9.59 0.51
C SER A 156 0.13 -10.81 -0.33
N GLY A 157 0.43 -10.62 -1.62
CA GLY A 157 0.81 -11.69 -2.53
C GLY A 157 2.23 -12.25 -2.30
N ASN A 158 3.18 -11.43 -1.82
CA ASN A 158 4.57 -11.86 -1.61
C ASN A 158 4.97 -11.97 -0.13
N ALA A 159 4.09 -11.66 0.82
CA ALA A 159 4.38 -11.62 2.25
C ALA A 159 5.07 -12.89 2.75
N LYS A 160 4.55 -14.06 2.36
CA LYS A 160 5.07 -15.35 2.81
C LYS A 160 6.54 -15.57 2.40
N SER A 161 6.90 -15.23 1.17
CA SER A 161 8.27 -15.39 0.66
C SER A 161 9.24 -14.40 1.30
N VAL A 162 8.83 -13.14 1.46
CA VAL A 162 9.66 -12.08 2.06
C VAL A 162 9.86 -12.29 3.56
N VAL A 163 8.79 -12.62 4.32
CA VAL A 163 8.91 -12.92 5.76
C VAL A 163 9.76 -14.17 5.98
N LYS A 164 9.59 -15.21 5.14
CA LYS A 164 10.46 -16.41 5.19
C LYS A 164 11.94 -16.05 4.99
N TRP A 165 12.24 -15.23 3.98
CA TRP A 165 13.59 -14.73 3.75
C TRP A 165 14.11 -13.94 4.96
N ALA A 166 13.32 -13.06 5.52
CA ALA A 166 13.72 -12.24 6.68
C ALA A 166 14.00 -13.10 7.93
N LEU A 167 13.17 -14.11 8.19
CA LEU A 167 13.40 -15.06 9.29
C LEU A 167 14.72 -15.83 9.14
N GLN A 168 15.16 -16.11 7.91
CA GLN A 168 16.42 -16.80 7.62
C GLN A 168 17.67 -15.93 7.89
N GLN A 169 17.50 -14.58 7.98
CA GLN A 169 18.60 -13.68 8.33
C GLN A 169 19.00 -13.79 9.81
N GLY A 170 18.24 -14.49 10.64
CA GLY A 170 18.52 -14.65 12.07
C GLY A 170 18.23 -13.41 12.92
N LYS A 171 17.68 -12.36 12.33
CA LYS A 171 17.33 -11.09 12.99
C LYS A 171 15.87 -11.08 13.47
N THR A 172 15.55 -10.17 14.37
CA THR A 172 14.16 -9.89 14.76
C THR A 172 13.53 -8.96 13.72
N ILE A 173 12.40 -9.36 13.16
CA ILE A 173 11.69 -8.57 12.16
C ILE A 173 10.94 -7.43 12.86
N LEU A 174 11.04 -6.18 12.38
CA LEU A 174 10.10 -5.10 12.70
C LEU A 174 9.15 -4.95 11.50
N PHE A 175 7.88 -5.34 11.67
CA PHE A 175 6.88 -5.34 10.60
C PHE A 175 5.97 -4.11 10.69
N LEU A 176 5.99 -3.26 9.67
CA LEU A 176 5.28 -1.99 9.56
C LEU A 176 4.22 -2.06 8.43
N PRO A 177 3.19 -1.23 8.42
CA PRO A 177 2.59 -0.49 9.55
C PRO A 177 1.39 -1.22 10.19
N ASP A 178 1.14 -2.45 9.83
CA ASP A 178 0.01 -3.29 10.23
C ASP A 178 0.48 -4.51 11.02
N GLN A 179 -0.27 -4.89 12.07
CA GLN A 179 0.08 -6.04 12.89
C GLN A 179 -0.46 -7.37 12.34
N HIS A 180 -1.54 -7.34 11.54
CA HIS A 180 -2.28 -8.55 11.20
C HIS A 180 -1.60 -9.35 10.09
N LEU A 181 -1.18 -8.68 9.01
CA LEU A 181 -0.47 -9.34 7.91
C LEU A 181 0.83 -9.99 8.40
N GLY A 182 1.63 -9.25 9.17
CA GLY A 182 2.89 -9.77 9.74
C GLY A 182 2.67 -10.96 10.67
N ARG A 183 1.70 -10.85 11.59
CA ARG A 183 1.34 -11.92 12.54
C ARG A 183 0.89 -13.19 11.82
N ASN A 184 -0.10 -13.05 10.93
CA ASN A 184 -0.68 -14.20 10.23
C ASN A 184 0.37 -14.89 9.36
N THR A 185 1.16 -14.11 8.62
CA THR A 185 2.22 -14.66 7.76
C THR A 185 3.30 -15.39 8.57
N ALA A 186 3.75 -14.80 9.70
CA ALA A 186 4.75 -15.44 10.55
C ALA A 186 4.21 -16.71 11.21
N TYR A 187 2.94 -16.68 11.65
CA TYR A 187 2.27 -17.85 12.21
C TYR A 187 2.16 -19.00 11.20
N ASP A 188 1.76 -18.70 9.97
CA ASP A 188 1.71 -19.68 8.87
C ASP A 188 3.09 -20.27 8.49
N LEU A 189 4.15 -19.53 8.80
CA LEU A 189 5.54 -19.99 8.64
C LEU A 189 6.07 -20.74 9.87
N GLY A 190 5.23 -20.99 10.88
CA GLY A 190 5.56 -21.76 12.06
C GLY A 190 6.19 -20.97 13.21
N VAL A 191 6.14 -19.63 13.19
CA VAL A 191 6.57 -18.81 14.33
C VAL A 191 5.46 -18.84 15.38
N PRO A 192 5.74 -19.32 16.62
CA PRO A 192 4.76 -19.35 17.70
C PRO A 192 4.34 -17.92 18.13
N LEU A 193 3.10 -17.76 18.59
CA LEU A 193 2.60 -16.44 19.04
C LEU A 193 3.40 -15.86 20.21
N GLU A 194 3.92 -16.72 21.09
CA GLU A 194 4.81 -16.33 22.20
C GLU A 194 6.17 -15.80 21.75
N HIS A 195 6.51 -15.91 20.47
CA HIS A 195 7.72 -15.31 19.85
C HIS A 195 7.38 -14.04 19.05
N MET A 196 6.19 -13.50 19.22
CA MET A 196 5.71 -12.28 18.57
C MET A 196 5.39 -11.22 19.62
N ALA A 197 5.88 -10.00 19.39
CA ALA A 197 5.56 -8.84 20.21
C ALA A 197 4.76 -7.81 19.43
N VAL A 198 4.13 -6.87 20.13
CA VAL A 198 3.47 -5.72 19.53
C VAL A 198 4.17 -4.44 20.02
N TRP A 199 4.57 -3.58 19.09
CA TRP A 199 5.08 -2.25 19.39
C TRP A 199 3.95 -1.23 19.34
N ASP A 200 3.68 -0.55 20.46
CA ASP A 200 2.74 0.57 20.52
C ASP A 200 3.47 1.89 20.28
N PRO A 201 3.35 2.52 19.07
CA PRO A 201 4.09 3.72 18.73
C PRO A 201 3.62 4.98 19.52
N ILE A 202 2.40 4.94 20.05
CA ILE A 202 1.85 6.05 20.84
C ILE A 202 2.38 5.99 22.28
N LYS A 203 2.32 4.80 22.89
CA LYS A 203 2.86 4.56 24.23
C LYS A 203 4.37 4.42 24.25
N LYS A 204 5.01 4.25 23.07
CA LYS A 204 6.44 3.96 22.89
C LYS A 204 6.89 2.75 23.71
N GLN A 205 6.10 1.70 23.68
CA GLN A 205 6.26 0.52 24.52
C GLN A 205 6.13 -0.76 23.71
N LEU A 206 7.00 -1.74 24.03
CA LEU A 206 6.91 -3.10 23.55
C LEU A 206 5.97 -3.89 24.45
N ASP A 207 4.89 -4.41 23.91
CA ASP A 207 3.95 -5.31 24.57
C ASP A 207 4.40 -6.75 24.30
N TYR A 208 5.10 -7.33 25.30
CA TYR A 208 5.73 -8.64 25.20
C TYR A 208 6.05 -9.22 26.59
N ASP A 209 5.48 -10.36 26.90
CA ASP A 209 5.67 -11.07 28.17
C ASP A 209 6.72 -12.19 28.08
N GLY A 210 7.26 -12.44 26.86
CA GLY A 210 8.20 -13.53 26.61
C GLY A 210 9.67 -13.14 26.82
N ARG A 211 10.56 -14.06 26.50
CA ARG A 211 12.01 -13.83 26.53
C ARG A 211 12.48 -13.12 25.25
N HIS A 212 13.20 -12.04 25.38
CA HIS A 212 13.68 -11.21 24.24
C HIS A 212 14.61 -11.99 23.29
N ASP A 213 15.37 -12.97 23.78
CA ASP A 213 16.23 -13.83 22.97
C ASP A 213 15.43 -14.83 22.08
N GLN A 214 14.17 -15.03 22.36
CA GLN A 214 13.26 -15.85 21.56
C GLN A 214 12.36 -15.03 20.61
N LEU A 215 12.40 -13.70 20.73
CA LEU A 215 11.55 -12.80 19.93
C LEU A 215 11.96 -12.85 18.44
N ARG A 216 11.01 -13.19 17.58
CA ARG A 216 11.23 -13.35 16.13
C ARG A 216 10.66 -12.21 15.31
N ILE A 217 9.56 -11.60 15.79
CA ILE A 217 8.90 -10.52 15.09
C ILE A 217 8.27 -9.52 16.07
N VAL A 218 8.49 -8.26 15.83
CA VAL A 218 7.84 -7.12 16.45
C VAL A 218 6.84 -6.55 15.44
N LEU A 219 5.59 -6.54 15.80
CA LEU A 219 4.47 -6.09 14.97
C LEU A 219 4.10 -4.66 15.35
N TRP A 220 4.07 -3.76 14.38
CA TRP A 220 3.57 -2.41 14.60
C TRP A 220 2.08 -2.44 14.95
N LYS A 221 1.67 -1.73 15.98
CA LYS A 221 0.26 -1.68 16.44
C LYS A 221 -0.61 -0.83 15.52
N GLY A 222 -0.65 -1.18 14.27
CA GLY A 222 -1.52 -0.60 13.26
C GLY A 222 -2.54 -1.62 12.75
N HIS A 223 -3.51 -1.13 12.00
CA HIS A 223 -4.58 -1.93 11.42
C HIS A 223 -5.17 -1.26 10.18
N CYS A 224 -5.92 -1.99 9.40
CA CYS A 224 -6.72 -1.45 8.31
C CYS A 224 -8.19 -1.34 8.75
N SER A 225 -8.70 -0.12 8.86
CA SER A 225 -10.09 0.14 9.23
C SER A 225 -11.11 -0.45 8.25
N VAL A 226 -10.69 -0.73 7.02
CA VAL A 226 -11.52 -1.41 6.01
C VAL A 226 -11.52 -2.91 6.27
N HIS A 227 -10.35 -3.54 6.47
CA HIS A 227 -10.25 -4.97 6.72
C HIS A 227 -11.00 -5.40 7.98
N GLU A 228 -11.02 -4.56 9.02
CA GLU A 228 -11.77 -4.84 10.26
C GLU A 228 -13.29 -4.91 10.08
N LYS A 229 -13.82 -4.41 8.96
CA LYS A 229 -15.24 -4.49 8.63
C LYS A 229 -15.63 -5.81 7.95
N PHE A 230 -14.66 -6.62 7.51
CA PHE A 230 -14.95 -7.92 6.90
C PHE A 230 -15.22 -8.97 7.96
N HIS A 231 -16.31 -9.70 7.78
CA HIS A 231 -16.74 -10.79 8.64
C HIS A 231 -16.77 -12.10 7.87
N LYS A 232 -16.61 -13.23 8.58
CA LYS A 232 -16.67 -14.56 7.96
C LYS A 232 -17.94 -14.79 7.14
N ALA A 233 -19.07 -14.25 7.58
CA ALA A 233 -20.35 -14.33 6.85
C ALA A 233 -20.29 -13.69 5.44
N HIS A 234 -19.44 -12.71 5.21
CA HIS A 234 -19.29 -12.08 3.89
C HIS A 234 -18.71 -13.05 2.86
N ILE A 235 -17.89 -14.03 3.28
CA ILE A 235 -17.36 -15.07 2.41
C ILE A 235 -18.50 -15.95 1.87
N GLU A 236 -19.39 -16.36 2.76
CA GLU A 236 -20.55 -17.19 2.41
C GLU A 236 -21.48 -16.46 1.43
N ILE A 237 -21.78 -15.17 1.71
CA ILE A 237 -22.59 -14.33 0.83
C ILE A 237 -21.93 -14.16 -0.55
N CYS A 238 -20.64 -13.89 -0.60
CA CYS A 238 -19.90 -13.71 -1.83
C CYS A 238 -19.89 -15.01 -2.69
N LEU A 239 -19.69 -16.15 -2.06
CA LEU A 239 -19.68 -17.44 -2.75
C LEU A 239 -21.08 -17.81 -3.30
N LEU A 240 -22.15 -17.51 -2.55
CA LEU A 240 -23.52 -17.70 -3.03
C LEU A 240 -23.79 -16.82 -4.27
N TYR A 241 -23.46 -15.54 -4.18
CA TYR A 241 -23.67 -14.63 -5.31
C TYR A 241 -22.89 -15.04 -6.57
N THR A 242 -21.65 -15.47 -6.43
CA THR A 242 -20.83 -15.89 -7.59
C THR A 242 -21.29 -17.24 -8.15
N SER A 243 -21.82 -18.16 -7.34
CA SER A 243 -22.40 -19.41 -7.82
C SER A 243 -23.71 -19.19 -8.55
N ASP A 244 -24.59 -18.30 -8.07
CA ASP A 244 -25.83 -17.95 -8.76
C ASP A 244 -25.59 -17.27 -10.12
N ALA A 245 -24.57 -16.37 -10.19
CA ALA A 245 -24.18 -15.73 -11.46
C ALA A 245 -23.65 -16.74 -12.50
N ALA A 246 -22.97 -17.79 -12.05
CA ALA A 246 -22.50 -18.89 -12.91
C ALA A 246 -23.67 -19.74 -13.43
N ASP A 247 -24.71 -19.95 -12.62
CA ASP A 247 -25.91 -20.70 -13.01
C ASP A 247 -26.78 -19.93 -14.03
N ASP A 248 -26.86 -18.61 -13.92
CA ASP A 248 -27.57 -17.75 -14.90
C ASP A 248 -26.90 -17.75 -16.29
N SER A 249 -25.58 -17.95 -16.36
CA SER A 249 -24.86 -18.03 -17.62
C SER A 249 -25.11 -19.36 -18.41
N LEU A 250 -25.66 -20.35 -17.72
CA LEU A 250 -26.02 -21.64 -18.32
C LEU A 250 -27.49 -21.73 -18.79
N ARG A 251 -28.27 -20.66 -18.62
CA ARG A 251 -29.69 -20.58 -18.98
C ARG A 251 -29.98 -19.87 -20.32
N VAL A 252 -28.97 -19.71 -21.18
CA VAL A 252 -29.12 -19.15 -22.52
C VAL A 252 -29.12 -20.28 -23.55
#